data_816182942f0a1bb3521b2ffa5b836b59
#
_entry.id   816182942f0a1bb3521b2ffa5b836b59
#
_cell.length_a   1.000
_cell.length_b   1.000
_cell.length_c   1.000
_cell.angle_alpha   90.00
_cell.angle_beta   90.00
_cell.angle_gamma   90.00
#
_symmetry.space_group_name_H-M   'P 1'
#
loop_
_entity.id
_entity.type
_entity.pdbx_description
1 polymer ?
#
loop_
_entity_poly.entity_id
_entity_poly.type
_entity_poly.pdbx_seq_one_letter_code
_entity_poly.pdbx_strand_id
1 'polypeptide(L)'
;MKLKLVVCLPGIGYHCDKALLYYGRRVAESIGYKEYKNVEYVNRIGNVKGDPVKMQAAFEDLYGQTEEILKDIDFSGYDSILFLSKSVGTIIATTYAERHKIPCRHVLYTPLEATFDNCSDNLSGRAIAFTGTADPWVESTAAITDRCQKAGIPVHVIEEANHSLETADVWKNLKNLEKIMMQTAEFIK
;
A
#
# COMPACT_ATOMS: atom_id res chain seq x y z
N MET A 1 15.83 -3.18 -22.97
CA MET A 1 14.59 -2.51 -22.46
C MET A 1 14.60 -2.72 -20.96
N LYS A 2 14.39 -1.69 -20.14
CA LYS A 2 14.38 -1.85 -18.69
C LYS A 2 13.11 -2.60 -18.27
N LEU A 3 13.25 -3.70 -17.55
CA LEU A 3 12.12 -4.46 -16.98
C LEU A 3 11.63 -3.79 -15.70
N LYS A 4 10.33 -3.50 -15.63
CA LYS A 4 9.71 -2.87 -14.47
C LYS A 4 8.48 -3.66 -14.05
N LEU A 5 8.44 -4.01 -12.75
CA LEU A 5 7.36 -4.79 -12.14
C LEU A 5 6.57 -3.94 -11.16
N VAL A 6 5.24 -4.02 -11.22
CA VAL A 6 4.36 -3.54 -10.14
C VAL A 6 3.68 -4.71 -9.44
N VAL A 7 3.73 -4.73 -8.11
CA VAL A 7 3.02 -5.70 -7.26
C VAL A 7 1.94 -4.96 -6.48
N CYS A 8 0.69 -5.42 -6.59
CA CYS A 8 -0.44 -4.86 -5.86
C CYS A 8 -0.77 -5.75 -4.66
N LEU A 9 -0.68 -5.18 -3.45
CA LEU A 9 -0.95 -5.87 -2.17
C LEU A 9 -2.18 -5.21 -1.52
N PRO A 10 -3.36 -5.84 -1.63
CA PRO A 10 -4.61 -5.26 -1.14
C PRO A 10 -4.78 -5.39 0.37
N GLY A 11 -5.83 -4.74 0.89
CA GLY A 11 -6.31 -4.94 2.26
C GLY A 11 -7.40 -6.02 2.35
N ILE A 12 -7.82 -6.34 3.57
CA ILE A 12 -8.98 -7.19 3.80
C ILE A 12 -10.24 -6.49 3.26
N GLY A 13 -10.97 -7.16 2.37
CA GLY A 13 -12.17 -6.59 1.72
C GLY A 13 -11.89 -5.49 0.68
N TYR A 14 -10.61 -5.27 0.34
CA TYR A 14 -10.21 -4.31 -0.70
C TYR A 14 -9.36 -5.02 -1.75
N HIS A 15 -9.97 -5.54 -2.80
CA HIS A 15 -9.29 -6.26 -3.89
C HIS A 15 -8.58 -5.32 -4.89
N CYS A 16 -7.72 -5.88 -5.73
CA CYS A 16 -6.86 -5.10 -6.64
C CYS A 16 -7.63 -4.35 -7.75
N ASP A 17 -8.89 -4.68 -8.01
CA ASP A 17 -9.74 -3.96 -8.98
C ASP A 17 -10.50 -2.77 -8.39
N LYS A 18 -10.33 -2.48 -7.08
CA LYS A 18 -10.84 -1.24 -6.50
C LYS A 18 -9.96 -0.06 -6.84
N ALA A 19 -10.56 1.14 -6.83
CA ALA A 19 -10.05 2.36 -7.45
C ALA A 19 -8.57 2.66 -7.17
N LEU A 20 -8.11 2.63 -5.92
CA LEU A 20 -6.73 3.02 -5.58
C LEU A 20 -5.70 2.09 -6.22
N LEU A 21 -5.89 0.77 -6.12
CA LEU A 21 -4.95 -0.21 -6.66
C LEU A 21 -5.10 -0.35 -8.18
N TYR A 22 -6.34 -0.37 -8.68
CA TYR A 22 -6.60 -0.45 -10.12
C TYR A 22 -5.98 0.74 -10.87
N TYR A 23 -6.33 1.97 -10.50
CA TYR A 23 -5.79 3.14 -11.19
C TYR A 23 -4.32 3.38 -10.88
N GLY A 24 -3.83 3.08 -9.66
CA GLY A 24 -2.41 3.11 -9.33
C GLY A 24 -1.59 2.21 -10.26
N ARG A 25 -2.05 0.98 -10.51
CA ARG A 25 -1.44 0.06 -11.47
C ARG A 25 -1.51 0.61 -12.90
N ARG A 26 -2.66 1.15 -13.34
CA ARG A 26 -2.81 1.73 -14.68
C ARG A 26 -1.87 2.94 -14.89
N VAL A 27 -1.68 3.75 -13.84
CA VAL A 27 -0.70 4.85 -13.83
C VAL A 27 0.72 4.30 -13.97
N ALA A 28 1.09 3.27 -13.21
CA ALA A 28 2.39 2.63 -13.31
C ALA A 28 2.64 2.04 -14.72
N GLU A 29 1.65 1.37 -15.31
CA GLU A 29 1.71 0.86 -16.68
C GLU A 29 1.99 1.96 -17.71
N SER A 30 1.38 3.15 -17.55
CA SER A 30 1.58 4.29 -18.44
C SER A 30 3.00 4.87 -18.37
N ILE A 31 3.72 4.63 -17.28
CA ILE A 31 5.09 5.09 -17.01
C ILE A 31 6.12 3.97 -17.29
N GLY A 32 5.66 2.83 -17.82
CA GLY A 32 6.55 1.78 -18.30
C GLY A 32 6.68 0.55 -17.40
N TYR A 33 5.90 0.42 -16.34
CA TYR A 33 5.76 -0.84 -15.60
C TYR A 33 4.86 -1.78 -16.42
N LYS A 34 5.47 -2.60 -17.28
CA LYS A 34 4.71 -3.46 -18.21
C LYS A 34 4.31 -4.80 -17.61
N GLU A 35 4.99 -5.21 -16.55
CA GLU A 35 4.67 -6.42 -15.82
C GLU A 35 3.98 -6.08 -14.50
N TYR A 36 2.99 -6.87 -14.13
CA TYR A 36 2.31 -6.69 -12.85
C TYR A 36 1.93 -8.03 -12.20
N LYS A 37 1.85 -8.01 -10.89
CA LYS A 37 1.30 -9.10 -10.09
C LYS A 37 0.28 -8.56 -9.12
N ASN A 38 -0.96 -9.02 -9.22
CA ASN A 38 -1.98 -8.80 -8.21
C ASN A 38 -1.89 -9.92 -7.17
N VAL A 39 -1.79 -9.56 -5.90
CA VAL A 39 -1.93 -10.49 -4.80
C VAL A 39 -3.43 -10.58 -4.48
N GLU A 40 -3.97 -11.78 -4.49
CA GLU A 40 -5.38 -12.04 -4.19
C GLU A 40 -5.46 -12.85 -2.90
N TYR A 41 -6.03 -12.23 -1.86
CA TYR A 41 -6.15 -12.85 -0.55
C TYR A 41 -7.47 -13.58 -0.35
N VAL A 42 -7.40 -14.72 0.31
CA VAL A 42 -8.55 -15.38 0.91
C VAL A 42 -8.57 -15.02 2.40
N ASN A 43 -9.53 -14.18 2.82
CA ASN A 43 -9.69 -13.85 4.23
C ASN A 43 -10.31 -15.03 4.99
N ARG A 44 -9.51 -15.73 5.78
CA ARG A 44 -9.90 -16.90 6.58
C ARG A 44 -10.28 -16.56 8.03
N ILE A 45 -9.91 -15.35 8.49
CA ILE A 45 -10.06 -14.94 9.90
C ILE A 45 -11.38 -14.18 10.12
N GLY A 46 -11.97 -13.62 9.06
CA GLY A 46 -13.23 -12.86 9.13
C GLY A 46 -13.03 -11.43 9.60
N ASN A 47 -13.93 -10.92 10.46
CA ASN A 47 -13.86 -9.56 10.97
C ASN A 47 -12.79 -9.46 12.07
N VAL A 48 -11.81 -8.60 11.85
CA VAL A 48 -10.64 -8.40 12.74
C VAL A 48 -10.69 -7.08 13.52
N LYS A 49 -11.65 -6.19 13.20
CA LYS A 49 -11.67 -4.82 13.75
C LYS A 49 -11.84 -4.85 15.28
N GLY A 50 -10.93 -4.17 15.98
CA GLY A 50 -10.96 -4.06 17.45
C GLY A 50 -10.46 -5.30 18.20
N ASP A 51 -9.92 -6.30 17.50
CA ASP A 51 -9.37 -7.53 18.09
C ASP A 51 -7.90 -7.70 17.70
N PRO A 52 -6.93 -7.29 18.54
CA PRO A 52 -5.51 -7.37 18.23
C PRO A 52 -5.01 -8.79 17.93
N VAL A 53 -5.58 -9.81 18.59
CA VAL A 53 -5.18 -11.21 18.37
C VAL A 53 -5.60 -11.66 16.97
N LYS A 54 -6.85 -11.34 16.57
CA LYS A 54 -7.31 -11.62 15.20
C LYS A 54 -6.57 -10.80 14.15
N MET A 55 -6.21 -9.54 14.46
CA MET A 55 -5.42 -8.71 13.56
C MET A 55 -4.04 -9.34 13.30
N GLN A 56 -3.37 -9.83 14.35
CA GLN A 56 -2.10 -10.52 14.22
C GLN A 56 -2.24 -11.83 13.43
N ALA A 57 -3.24 -12.65 13.75
CA ALA A 57 -3.50 -13.90 13.03
C ALA A 57 -3.82 -13.66 11.54
N ALA A 58 -4.57 -12.58 11.23
CA ALA A 58 -4.86 -12.19 9.85
C ALA A 58 -3.59 -11.74 9.11
N PHE A 59 -2.72 -10.96 9.76
CA PHE A 59 -1.44 -10.58 9.18
C PHE A 59 -0.60 -11.82 8.84
N GLU A 60 -0.47 -12.77 9.77
CA GLU A 60 0.33 -13.98 9.56
C GLU A 60 -0.23 -14.85 8.42
N ASP A 61 -1.55 -15.04 8.36
CA ASP A 61 -2.20 -15.80 7.28
C ASP A 61 -1.99 -15.11 5.92
N LEU A 62 -2.23 -13.80 5.83
CA LEU A 62 -2.09 -13.04 4.58
C LEU A 62 -0.62 -12.91 4.15
N TYR A 63 0.30 -12.80 5.12
CA TYR A 63 1.73 -12.81 4.84
C TYR A 63 2.17 -14.16 4.25
N GLY A 64 1.72 -15.28 4.82
CA GLY A 64 1.98 -16.62 4.29
C GLY A 64 1.39 -16.81 2.87
N GLN A 65 0.20 -16.26 2.60
CA GLN A 65 -0.36 -16.25 1.24
C GLN A 65 0.49 -15.42 0.28
N THR A 66 1.05 -14.29 0.73
CA THR A 66 1.94 -13.46 -0.08
C THR A 66 3.22 -14.20 -0.44
N GLU A 67 3.84 -14.89 0.53
CA GLU A 67 5.03 -15.73 0.29
C GLU A 67 4.75 -16.75 -0.82
N GLU A 68 3.62 -17.45 -0.74
CA GLU A 68 3.26 -18.47 -1.74
C GLU A 68 2.97 -17.87 -3.13
N ILE A 69 2.27 -16.71 -3.17
CA ILE A 69 1.88 -16.06 -4.45
C ILE A 69 3.09 -15.45 -5.17
N LEU A 70 4.08 -14.97 -4.42
CA LEU A 70 5.25 -14.29 -4.98
C LEU A 70 6.50 -15.17 -5.09
N LYS A 71 6.49 -16.40 -4.62
CA LYS A 71 7.66 -17.31 -4.53
C LYS A 71 8.42 -17.52 -5.83
N ASP A 72 7.70 -17.51 -6.97
CA ASP A 72 8.28 -17.79 -8.29
C ASP A 72 8.77 -16.51 -9.00
N ILE A 73 8.68 -15.34 -8.37
CA ILE A 73 9.13 -14.07 -8.94
C ILE A 73 10.61 -13.88 -8.62
N ASP A 74 11.46 -13.88 -9.64
CA ASP A 74 12.84 -13.43 -9.52
C ASP A 74 12.91 -11.89 -9.56
N PHE A 75 12.86 -11.27 -8.39
CA PHE A 75 12.94 -9.81 -8.25
C PHE A 75 14.26 -9.21 -8.76
N SER A 76 15.33 -10.00 -8.79
CA SER A 76 16.64 -9.53 -9.27
C SER A 76 16.67 -9.26 -10.79
N GLY A 77 15.73 -9.83 -11.53
CA GLY A 77 15.56 -9.62 -12.97
C GLY A 77 14.96 -8.26 -13.35
N TYR A 78 14.50 -7.44 -12.37
CA TYR A 78 13.85 -6.18 -12.63
C TYR A 78 14.73 -4.97 -12.30
N ASP A 79 14.79 -4.01 -13.21
CA ASP A 79 15.49 -2.72 -13.01
C ASP A 79 14.74 -1.78 -12.04
N SER A 80 13.44 -1.95 -11.90
CA SER A 80 12.59 -1.17 -11.00
C SER A 80 11.39 -1.98 -10.53
N ILE A 81 11.15 -1.95 -9.23
CA ILE A 81 10.05 -2.65 -8.59
C ILE A 81 9.22 -1.63 -7.81
N LEU A 82 7.90 -1.69 -7.97
CA LEU A 82 6.93 -0.86 -7.29
C LEU A 82 5.93 -1.73 -6.53
N PHE A 83 5.78 -1.49 -5.23
CA PHE A 83 4.72 -2.07 -4.42
C PHE A 83 3.61 -1.03 -4.22
N LEU A 84 2.43 -1.31 -4.78
CA LEU A 84 1.19 -0.56 -4.52
C LEU A 84 0.42 -1.32 -3.45
N SER A 85 0.27 -0.74 -2.29
CA SER A 85 -0.29 -1.46 -1.14
C SER A 85 -1.36 -0.65 -0.41
N LYS A 86 -2.30 -1.35 0.23
CA LYS A 86 -3.44 -0.73 0.93
C LYS A 86 -3.71 -1.41 2.27
N SER A 87 -3.90 -0.62 3.36
CA SER A 87 -4.29 -1.13 4.68
C SER A 87 -3.30 -2.18 5.20
N VAL A 88 -3.74 -3.36 5.66
CA VAL A 88 -2.86 -4.46 6.07
C VAL A 88 -1.86 -4.84 4.97
N GLY A 89 -2.22 -4.66 3.70
CA GLY A 89 -1.29 -4.85 2.58
C GLY A 89 -0.06 -3.94 2.65
N THR A 90 -0.13 -2.78 3.34
CA THR A 90 1.04 -1.92 3.55
C THR A 90 2.02 -2.52 4.55
N ILE A 91 1.52 -3.17 5.61
CA ILE A 91 2.35 -3.91 6.58
C ILE A 91 3.04 -5.07 5.88
N ILE A 92 2.27 -5.84 5.08
CA ILE A 92 2.79 -6.98 4.33
C ILE A 92 3.85 -6.53 3.33
N ALA A 93 3.59 -5.46 2.56
CA ALA A 93 4.50 -4.94 1.55
C ALA A 93 5.86 -4.53 2.12
N THR A 94 5.85 -3.77 3.22
CA THR A 94 7.07 -3.31 3.87
C THR A 94 7.83 -4.46 4.53
N THR A 95 7.12 -5.35 5.24
CA THR A 95 7.72 -6.54 5.87
C THR A 95 8.30 -7.50 4.82
N TYR A 96 7.59 -7.75 3.72
CA TYR A 96 8.06 -8.63 2.65
C TYR A 96 9.30 -8.07 1.96
N ALA A 97 9.28 -6.78 1.60
CA ALA A 97 10.42 -6.12 0.97
C ALA A 97 11.67 -6.16 1.86
N GLU A 98 11.52 -5.92 3.17
CA GLU A 98 12.63 -5.96 4.14
C GLU A 98 13.21 -7.37 4.29
N ARG A 99 12.34 -8.38 4.51
CA ARG A 99 12.78 -9.77 4.71
C ARG A 99 13.49 -10.35 3.49
N HIS A 100 13.00 -10.03 2.29
CA HIS A 100 13.56 -10.51 1.03
C HIS A 100 14.59 -9.54 0.42
N LYS A 101 14.90 -8.42 1.10
CA LYS A 101 15.87 -7.40 0.67
C LYS A 101 15.57 -6.89 -0.76
N ILE A 102 14.29 -6.67 -1.06
CA ILE A 102 13.85 -6.21 -2.36
C ILE A 102 14.01 -4.69 -2.46
N PRO A 103 14.83 -4.16 -3.39
CA PRO A 103 15.03 -2.73 -3.55
C PRO A 103 13.85 -2.11 -4.32
N CYS A 104 12.70 -1.94 -3.67
CA CYS A 104 11.48 -1.42 -4.29
C CYS A 104 11.09 -0.03 -3.79
N ARG A 105 10.22 0.63 -4.57
CA ARG A 105 9.45 1.80 -4.13
C ARG A 105 8.10 1.36 -3.58
N HIS A 106 7.54 2.15 -2.66
CA HIS A 106 6.26 1.88 -2.02
C HIS A 106 5.28 3.03 -2.22
N VAL A 107 4.06 2.72 -2.65
CA VAL A 107 2.91 3.61 -2.52
C VAL A 107 1.99 3.02 -1.46
N LEU A 108 1.84 3.73 -0.36
CA LEU A 108 1.15 3.27 0.85
C LEU A 108 -0.22 3.97 0.94
N TYR A 109 -1.29 3.29 0.50
CA TYR A 109 -2.65 3.79 0.65
C TYR A 109 -3.22 3.37 2.00
N THR A 110 -3.60 4.33 2.81
CA THR A 110 -4.11 4.16 4.18
C THR A 110 -3.26 3.19 5.01
N PRO A 111 -1.96 3.52 5.22
CA PRO A 111 -1.11 2.68 6.05
C PRO A 111 -1.63 2.65 7.48
N LEU A 112 -1.38 1.54 8.16
CA LEU A 112 -1.63 1.36 9.59
C LEU A 112 -0.35 1.65 10.38
N GLU A 113 -0.46 1.86 11.69
CA GLU A 113 0.70 2.13 12.55
C GLU A 113 1.78 1.04 12.44
N ALA A 114 1.37 -0.22 12.40
CA ALA A 114 2.27 -1.37 12.26
C ALA A 114 3.04 -1.40 10.92
N THR A 115 2.63 -0.62 9.91
CA THR A 115 3.38 -0.49 8.64
C THR A 115 4.79 0.01 8.87
N PHE A 116 4.96 0.84 9.91
CA PHE A 116 6.23 1.51 10.22
C PHE A 116 7.09 0.75 11.24
N ASP A 117 6.55 -0.26 11.93
CA ASP A 117 7.26 -1.00 12.98
C ASP A 117 8.32 -1.96 12.40
N ASN A 118 8.14 -2.39 11.16
CA ASN A 118 9.05 -3.30 10.46
C ASN A 118 9.83 -2.62 9.32
N CYS A 119 9.74 -1.29 9.22
CA CYS A 119 10.54 -0.54 8.27
C CYS A 119 11.89 -0.24 8.91
N SER A 120 12.98 -0.70 8.31
CA SER A 120 14.26 -0.07 8.53
C SER A 120 14.16 1.42 8.21
N ASP A 121 14.99 2.28 8.82
CA ASP A 121 15.04 3.74 8.65
C ASP A 121 15.22 4.22 7.19
N ASN A 122 15.02 3.33 6.21
CA ASN A 122 15.47 3.50 4.85
C ASN A 122 14.33 3.61 3.81
N LEU A 123 13.14 4.09 4.20
CA LEU A 123 12.06 4.39 3.24
C LEU A 123 12.10 5.83 2.72
N SER A 124 13.00 6.68 3.22
CA SER A 124 13.18 8.04 2.71
C SER A 124 13.51 8.03 1.22
N GLY A 125 12.74 8.79 0.45
CA GLY A 125 12.84 8.84 -1.02
C GLY A 125 12.37 7.58 -1.76
N ARG A 126 11.94 6.52 -1.03
CA ARG A 126 11.44 5.28 -1.64
C ARG A 126 9.98 4.97 -1.33
N ALA A 127 9.32 5.79 -0.53
CA ALA A 127 7.90 5.63 -0.22
C ALA A 127 7.14 6.96 -0.29
N ILE A 128 5.84 6.88 -0.57
CA ILE A 128 4.84 7.94 -0.44
C ILE A 128 3.61 7.35 0.24
N ALA A 129 2.94 8.12 1.09
CA ALA A 129 1.76 7.67 1.82
C ALA A 129 0.55 8.59 1.59
N PHE A 130 -0.65 7.99 1.68
CA PHE A 130 -1.93 8.68 1.64
C PHE A 130 -2.78 8.22 2.81
N THR A 131 -3.36 9.17 3.57
CA THR A 131 -4.23 8.87 4.71
C THR A 131 -5.44 9.79 4.74
N GLY A 132 -6.54 9.36 5.35
CA GLY A 132 -7.77 10.14 5.48
C GLY A 132 -7.98 10.65 6.89
N THR A 133 -8.57 11.86 7.04
CA THR A 133 -8.84 12.43 8.39
C THR A 133 -10.00 11.76 9.12
N ALA A 134 -10.85 10.99 8.41
CA ALA A 134 -11.96 10.23 8.98
C ALA A 134 -11.72 8.70 8.91
N ASP A 135 -10.45 8.26 8.89
CA ASP A 135 -10.10 6.85 8.86
C ASP A 135 -10.32 6.21 10.25
N PRO A 136 -11.25 5.25 10.39
CA PRO A 136 -11.56 4.64 11.69
C PRO A 136 -10.65 3.45 12.04
N TRP A 137 -9.62 3.17 11.25
CA TRP A 137 -8.69 2.05 11.45
C TRP A 137 -7.35 2.46 12.04
N VAL A 138 -7.09 3.74 12.13
CA VAL A 138 -5.89 4.32 12.75
C VAL A 138 -6.26 5.04 14.04
N GLU A 139 -5.32 5.15 14.96
CA GLU A 139 -5.53 5.88 16.23
C GLU A 139 -5.88 7.34 15.95
N SER A 140 -5.11 7.96 15.06
CA SER A 140 -5.38 9.32 14.55
C SER A 140 -4.58 9.57 13.27
N THR A 141 -5.02 10.55 12.49
CA THR A 141 -4.23 11.04 11.35
C THR A 141 -2.86 11.53 11.78
N ALA A 142 -2.77 12.19 12.95
CA ALA A 142 -1.51 12.66 13.52
C ALA A 142 -0.53 11.49 13.79
N ALA A 143 -1.02 10.36 14.33
CA ALA A 143 -0.17 9.19 14.57
C ALA A 143 0.47 8.67 13.27
N ILE A 144 -0.27 8.64 12.18
CA ILE A 144 0.26 8.23 10.87
C ILE A 144 1.23 9.27 10.31
N THR A 145 0.89 10.56 10.35
CA THR A 145 1.76 11.62 9.82
C THR A 145 3.08 11.70 10.58
N ASP A 146 3.07 11.55 11.89
CA ASP A 146 4.29 11.54 12.72
C ASP A 146 5.20 10.35 12.40
N ARG A 147 4.63 9.16 12.17
CA ARG A 147 5.39 7.98 11.76
C ARG A 147 5.97 8.15 10.37
N CYS A 148 5.20 8.69 9.41
CA CYS A 148 5.70 9.03 8.09
C CYS A 148 6.86 10.03 8.16
N GLN A 149 6.72 11.09 8.96
CA GLN A 149 7.76 12.09 9.13
C GLN A 149 9.05 11.50 9.69
N LYS A 150 8.94 10.66 10.73
CA LYS A 150 10.10 9.95 11.32
C LYS A 150 10.81 9.05 10.31
N ALA A 151 10.04 8.39 9.44
CA ALA A 151 10.57 7.52 8.38
C ALA A 151 11.01 8.29 7.11
N GLY A 152 10.89 9.63 7.08
CA GLY A 152 11.21 10.46 5.91
C GLY A 152 10.29 10.23 4.70
N ILE A 153 9.02 9.83 4.95
CA ILE A 153 8.04 9.51 3.92
C ILE A 153 7.10 10.70 3.72
N PRO A 154 7.01 11.29 2.51
CA PRO A 154 5.97 12.25 2.19
C PRO A 154 4.58 11.65 2.40
N VAL A 155 3.70 12.36 3.12
CA VAL A 155 2.33 11.93 3.39
C VAL A 155 1.33 12.98 2.92
N HIS A 156 0.31 12.52 2.20
CA HIS A 156 -0.81 13.32 1.72
C HIS A 156 -2.06 12.99 2.53
N VAL A 157 -2.57 14.00 3.20
CA VAL A 157 -3.78 13.89 4.03
C VAL A 157 -4.99 14.30 3.20
N ILE A 158 -6.01 13.44 3.17
CA ILE A 158 -7.26 13.66 2.44
C ILE A 158 -8.36 13.95 3.46
N GLU A 159 -8.84 15.20 3.43
CA GLU A 159 -9.86 15.69 4.37
C GLU A 159 -11.19 14.93 4.26
N GLU A 160 -11.77 14.59 5.41
CA GLU A 160 -13.04 13.85 5.56
C GLU A 160 -13.04 12.45 4.94
N ALA A 161 -11.89 11.97 4.46
CA ALA A 161 -11.82 10.68 3.81
C ALA A 161 -11.67 9.54 4.83
N ASN A 162 -12.38 8.47 4.55
CA ASN A 162 -12.35 7.22 5.33
C ASN A 162 -11.15 6.33 4.94
N HIS A 163 -11.16 5.10 5.43
CA HIS A 163 -10.13 4.11 5.14
C HIS A 163 -10.01 3.70 3.65
N SER A 164 -10.94 4.06 2.79
CA SER A 164 -10.86 3.88 1.33
C SER A 164 -10.45 5.15 0.59
N LEU A 165 -10.08 6.22 1.33
CA LEU A 165 -9.86 7.58 0.83
C LEU A 165 -11.09 8.17 0.15
N GLU A 166 -12.28 7.78 0.62
CA GLU A 166 -13.57 8.22 0.13
C GLU A 166 -14.32 9.01 1.19
N THR A 167 -15.07 10.03 0.75
CA THR A 167 -16.00 10.83 1.53
C THR A 167 -17.45 10.47 1.18
N ALA A 168 -18.44 11.12 1.80
CA ALA A 168 -19.83 10.93 1.45
C ALA A 168 -20.20 11.53 0.06
N ASP A 169 -19.38 12.41 -0.49
CA ASP A 169 -19.60 13.08 -1.78
C ASP A 169 -18.82 12.38 -2.91
N VAL A 170 -19.55 11.77 -3.84
CA VAL A 170 -18.96 11.05 -4.99
C VAL A 170 -18.12 11.97 -5.89
N TRP A 171 -18.52 13.22 -6.09
CA TRP A 171 -17.77 14.15 -6.93
C TRP A 171 -16.45 14.59 -6.28
N LYS A 172 -16.46 14.76 -4.95
CA LYS A 172 -15.26 15.00 -4.16
C LYS A 172 -14.33 13.80 -4.25
N ASN A 173 -14.86 12.58 -4.18
CA ASN A 173 -14.08 11.33 -4.29
C ASN A 173 -13.38 11.20 -5.65
N LEU A 174 -14.06 11.54 -6.77
CA LEU A 174 -13.43 11.52 -8.09
C LEU A 174 -12.27 12.51 -8.19
N LYS A 175 -12.42 13.73 -7.66
CA LYS A 175 -11.37 14.75 -7.63
C LYS A 175 -10.20 14.32 -6.73
N ASN A 176 -10.50 13.73 -5.56
CA ASN A 176 -9.48 13.22 -4.66
C ASN A 176 -8.70 12.07 -5.32
N LEU A 177 -9.40 11.15 -5.98
CA LEU A 177 -8.75 10.04 -6.70
C LEU A 177 -7.82 10.55 -7.80
N GLU A 178 -8.26 11.53 -8.62
CA GLU A 178 -7.43 12.17 -9.63
C GLU A 178 -6.14 12.73 -9.00
N LYS A 179 -6.28 13.51 -7.92
CA LYS A 179 -5.13 14.10 -7.21
C LYS A 179 -4.18 13.04 -6.66
N ILE A 180 -4.71 11.98 -6.04
CA ILE A 180 -3.91 10.86 -5.52
C ILE A 180 -3.14 10.19 -6.66
N MET A 181 -3.78 9.95 -7.80
CA MET A 181 -3.13 9.31 -8.95
C MET A 181 -2.07 10.22 -9.59
N MET A 182 -2.27 11.54 -9.65
CA MET A 182 -1.27 12.48 -10.11
C MET A 182 -0.03 12.48 -9.20
N GLN A 183 -0.21 12.49 -7.88
CA GLN A 183 0.88 12.43 -6.89
C GLN A 183 1.61 11.07 -6.95
N THR A 184 0.86 9.97 -7.12
CA THR A 184 1.43 8.65 -7.36
C THR A 184 2.29 8.65 -8.64
N ALA A 185 1.78 9.21 -9.75
CA ALA A 185 2.49 9.30 -11.03
C ALA A 185 3.79 10.10 -10.91
N GLU A 186 3.77 11.22 -10.19
CA GLU A 186 4.96 12.05 -9.95
C GLU A 186 6.01 11.30 -9.15
N PHE A 187 5.61 10.61 -8.09
CA PHE A 187 6.52 9.85 -7.23
C PHE A 187 7.19 8.68 -7.96
N ILE A 188 6.50 7.98 -8.85
CA ILE A 188 7.02 6.74 -9.48
C ILE A 188 7.78 6.98 -10.79
N LYS A 189 7.84 8.21 -11.31
CA LYS A 189 8.71 8.59 -12.44
C LYS A 189 10.18 8.48 -12.08
#